data_d73af0e1786761f1dbad0349d9ca2434
#
_entry.id   d73af0e1786761f1dbad0349d9ca2434
#
_cell.length_a   1.000
_cell.length_b   1.000
_cell.length_c   1.000
_cell.angle_alpha   90.00
_cell.angle_beta   90.00
_cell.angle_gamma   90.00
#
_symmetry.space_group_name_H-M   'P 1'
#
loop_
_entity.id
_entity.type
_entity.pdbx_description
1 polymer ?
#
loop_
_entity_poly.entity_id
_entity_poly.type
_entity_poly.pdbx_seq_one_letter_code
_entity_poly.pdbx_strand_id
1 'polypeptide(L)'
;IEHDIQSQIDRWRKTCAAIKKSTPPAQLMSEMNRANTIIRDSLNGSFSQIAVDDEAMYNDIRNYIRLIEPEKEKIVKLYRGNVPIFAKYVSLRRGAYLIIEHTEAMNVIDVNSGNRTKAEDNQEQTAMDVNLAAAKEIARQLRLRDLGGIVIIDFIDLHKAQNKQALFDEMVKLMSTDKAKHTVLPLTKFGLMQITRQRVRPVAVEEVSDVCPTCNGTGKIEPTVLLDKKIENQISFLTQDRGHKY
;
A
#
# COMPACT_ATOMS: atom_id res chain seq x y z
N ILE A 1 4.50 -29.84 -15.67
CA ILE A 1 3.70 -29.90 -16.92
C ILE A 1 2.69 -31.05 -16.83
N GLU A 2 3.12 -32.29 -16.64
CA GLU A 2 2.22 -33.46 -16.60
C GLU A 2 1.18 -33.36 -15.48
N HIS A 3 1.60 -32.91 -14.31
CA HIS A 3 0.75 -32.69 -13.16
C HIS A 3 -0.26 -31.53 -13.38
N ASP A 4 0.14 -30.47 -14.08
CA ASP A 4 -0.75 -29.35 -14.43
C ASP A 4 -1.84 -29.77 -15.39
N ILE A 5 -1.47 -30.58 -16.39
CA ILE A 5 -2.42 -31.16 -17.35
C ILE A 5 -3.43 -32.05 -16.63
N GLN A 6 -2.98 -32.93 -15.76
CA GLN A 6 -3.86 -33.80 -14.99
C GLN A 6 -4.80 -33.00 -14.08
N SER A 7 -4.29 -31.99 -13.41
CA SER A 7 -5.10 -31.07 -12.58
C SER A 7 -6.19 -30.37 -13.37
N GLN A 8 -5.90 -29.91 -14.59
CA GLN A 8 -6.91 -29.27 -15.47
C GLN A 8 -7.97 -30.27 -15.93
N ILE A 9 -7.56 -31.50 -16.27
CA ILE A 9 -8.49 -32.57 -16.65
C ILE A 9 -9.44 -32.91 -15.49
N ASP A 10 -8.91 -33.01 -14.27
CA ASP A 10 -9.71 -33.34 -13.09
C ASP A 10 -10.67 -32.20 -12.72
N ARG A 11 -10.24 -30.95 -12.87
CA ARG A 11 -11.12 -29.77 -12.73
C ARG A 11 -12.26 -29.81 -13.74
N TRP A 12 -11.95 -30.09 -15.00
CA TRP A 12 -12.97 -30.20 -16.05
C TRP A 12 -13.98 -31.32 -15.75
N ARG A 13 -13.51 -32.50 -15.37
CA ARG A 13 -14.39 -33.62 -14.97
C ARG A 13 -15.32 -33.27 -13.81
N LYS A 14 -14.78 -32.60 -12.77
CA LYS A 14 -15.57 -32.12 -11.63
C LYS A 14 -16.64 -31.12 -12.07
N THR A 15 -16.27 -30.19 -12.95
CA THR A 15 -17.22 -29.20 -13.48
C THR A 15 -18.32 -29.84 -14.29
N CYS A 16 -18.00 -30.79 -15.17
CA CYS A 16 -19.00 -31.54 -15.92
C CYS A 16 -19.96 -32.35 -15.02
N ALA A 17 -19.44 -32.90 -13.93
CA ALA A 17 -20.28 -33.59 -12.95
C ALA A 17 -21.19 -32.63 -12.15
N ALA A 18 -20.71 -31.42 -11.87
CA ALA A 18 -21.49 -30.38 -11.19
C ALA A 18 -22.62 -29.82 -12.07
N ILE A 19 -22.41 -29.68 -13.38
CA ILE A 19 -23.44 -29.23 -14.34
C ILE A 19 -24.72 -30.07 -14.21
N LYS A 20 -24.57 -31.39 -14.08
CA LYS A 20 -25.71 -32.32 -14.00
C LYS A 20 -26.54 -32.18 -12.71
N LYS A 21 -25.98 -31.54 -11.68
CA LYS A 21 -26.59 -31.45 -10.34
C LYS A 21 -27.04 -30.03 -9.97
N SER A 22 -26.64 -29.04 -10.75
CA SER A 22 -26.89 -27.62 -10.42
C SER A 22 -28.11 -27.08 -11.20
N THR A 23 -28.88 -26.20 -10.57
CA THR A 23 -29.94 -25.43 -11.19
C THR A 23 -29.42 -24.02 -11.50
N PRO A 24 -29.66 -23.51 -12.73
CA PRO A 24 -29.28 -22.14 -13.09
C PRO A 24 -30.04 -21.07 -12.28
N PRO A 25 -29.41 -19.93 -11.96
CA PRO A 25 -27.99 -19.59 -12.20
C PRO A 25 -27.08 -20.16 -11.10
N ALA A 26 -26.00 -20.86 -11.49
CA ALA A 26 -25.01 -21.39 -10.55
C ALA A 26 -23.60 -21.23 -11.10
N GLN A 27 -22.66 -20.80 -10.25
CA GLN A 27 -21.25 -20.76 -10.59
C GLN A 27 -20.66 -22.16 -10.47
N LEU A 28 -20.26 -22.78 -11.58
CA LEU A 28 -19.79 -24.16 -11.64
C LEU A 28 -18.27 -24.28 -11.50
N MET A 29 -17.55 -23.26 -11.92
CA MET A 29 -16.10 -23.19 -11.84
C MET A 29 -15.69 -21.73 -11.68
N SER A 30 -14.70 -21.50 -10.86
CA SER A 30 -13.97 -20.24 -10.79
C SER A 30 -12.57 -20.46 -11.34
N GLU A 31 -12.02 -19.45 -11.99
CA GLU A 31 -10.60 -19.45 -12.32
C GLU A 31 -9.76 -19.48 -11.05
N MET A 32 -8.45 -19.72 -11.25
CA MET A 32 -7.50 -19.74 -10.16
C MET A 32 -7.67 -18.48 -9.30
N ASN A 33 -7.83 -18.64 -7.99
CA ASN A 33 -7.92 -17.54 -7.06
C ASN A 33 -6.75 -16.57 -7.28
N ARG A 34 -7.00 -15.26 -7.22
CA ARG A 34 -5.99 -14.20 -7.39
C ARG A 34 -4.76 -14.42 -6.50
N ALA A 35 -4.95 -14.93 -5.28
CA ALA A 35 -3.88 -15.27 -4.37
C ALA A 35 -2.97 -16.38 -4.95
N ASN A 36 -3.54 -17.44 -5.49
CA ASN A 36 -2.78 -18.54 -6.11
C ASN A 36 -2.03 -18.08 -7.35
N THR A 37 -2.59 -17.15 -8.14
CA THR A 37 -1.90 -16.54 -9.29
C THR A 37 -0.69 -15.74 -8.83
N ILE A 38 -0.83 -14.93 -7.78
CA ILE A 38 0.28 -14.14 -7.21
C ILE A 38 1.38 -15.07 -6.69
N ILE A 39 1.01 -16.14 -6.00
CA ILE A 39 1.96 -17.12 -5.47
C ILE A 39 2.70 -17.81 -6.61
N ARG A 40 2.00 -18.29 -7.63
CA ARG A 40 2.61 -18.92 -8.80
C ARG A 40 3.67 -18.01 -9.45
N ASP A 41 3.34 -16.71 -9.61
CA ASP A 41 4.19 -15.77 -10.34
C ASP A 41 5.33 -15.22 -9.46
N SER A 42 5.20 -15.30 -8.13
CA SER A 42 6.11 -14.64 -7.20
C SER A 42 6.89 -15.60 -6.31
N LEU A 43 6.39 -16.82 -6.08
CA LEU A 43 7.04 -17.77 -5.17
C LEU A 43 8.44 -18.14 -5.65
N ASN A 44 9.42 -17.85 -4.82
CA ASN A 44 10.82 -18.18 -5.07
C ASN A 44 11.50 -18.61 -3.75
N GLY A 45 12.79 -18.93 -3.78
CA GLY A 45 13.55 -19.36 -2.60
C GLY A 45 13.70 -18.31 -1.51
N SER A 46 13.39 -17.03 -1.76
CA SER A 46 13.51 -15.95 -0.78
C SER A 46 12.31 -15.83 0.16
N PHE A 47 11.20 -16.53 -0.11
CA PHE A 47 10.02 -16.50 0.75
C PHE A 47 10.24 -17.31 2.02
N SER A 48 10.13 -16.64 3.16
CA SER A 48 10.23 -17.27 4.49
C SER A 48 8.86 -17.59 5.10
N GLN A 49 7.81 -16.85 4.73
CA GLN A 49 6.47 -17.02 5.27
C GLN A 49 5.41 -16.43 4.34
N ILE A 50 4.26 -17.10 4.27
CA ILE A 50 3.03 -16.60 3.67
C ILE A 50 1.98 -16.58 4.80
N ALA A 51 1.59 -15.37 5.21
CA ALA A 51 0.58 -15.18 6.25
C ALA A 51 -0.77 -14.85 5.60
N VAL A 52 -1.82 -15.55 6.02
CA VAL A 52 -3.18 -15.41 5.50
C VAL A 52 -4.14 -15.26 6.67
N ASP A 53 -5.04 -14.29 6.64
CA ASP A 53 -5.98 -13.98 7.70
C ASP A 53 -7.36 -14.64 7.52
N ASP A 54 -7.68 -15.07 6.30
CA ASP A 54 -8.89 -15.83 6.00
C ASP A 54 -8.62 -17.33 5.99
N GLU A 55 -9.44 -18.11 6.69
CA GLU A 55 -9.25 -19.55 6.88
C GLU A 55 -9.51 -20.34 5.58
N ALA A 56 -10.47 -19.92 4.77
CA ALA A 56 -10.77 -20.57 3.50
C ALA A 56 -9.61 -20.35 2.51
N MET A 57 -9.13 -19.11 2.40
CA MET A 57 -7.99 -18.75 1.57
C MET A 57 -6.70 -19.43 2.05
N TYR A 58 -6.49 -19.53 3.38
CA TYR A 58 -5.37 -20.27 3.95
C TYR A 58 -5.34 -21.73 3.47
N ASN A 59 -6.48 -22.42 3.54
CA ASN A 59 -6.59 -23.80 3.10
C ASN A 59 -6.38 -23.94 1.59
N ASP A 60 -6.92 -23.02 0.78
CA ASP A 60 -6.74 -23.00 -0.67
C ASP A 60 -5.26 -22.82 -1.06
N ILE A 61 -4.59 -21.84 -0.45
CA ILE A 61 -3.17 -21.53 -0.70
C ILE A 61 -2.30 -22.71 -0.25
N ARG A 62 -2.57 -23.24 0.93
CA ARG A 62 -1.83 -24.40 1.47
C ARG A 62 -1.94 -25.61 0.55
N ASN A 63 -3.15 -25.92 0.09
CA ASN A 63 -3.38 -27.01 -0.85
C ASN A 63 -2.68 -26.76 -2.19
N TYR A 64 -2.71 -25.53 -2.69
CA TYR A 64 -2.03 -25.16 -3.93
C TYR A 64 -0.50 -25.32 -3.81
N ILE A 65 0.11 -24.82 -2.72
CA ILE A 65 1.55 -24.95 -2.50
C ILE A 65 1.95 -26.42 -2.31
N ARG A 66 1.13 -27.23 -1.62
CA ARG A 66 1.36 -28.67 -1.50
C ARG A 66 1.44 -29.38 -2.85
N LEU A 67 0.70 -28.89 -3.85
CA LEU A 67 0.71 -29.46 -5.20
C LEU A 67 1.95 -29.07 -6.00
N ILE A 68 2.44 -27.83 -5.87
CA ILE A 68 3.56 -27.30 -6.68
C ILE A 68 4.92 -27.47 -6.01
N GLU A 69 5.01 -27.21 -4.70
CA GLU A 69 6.24 -27.30 -3.90
C GLU A 69 5.91 -27.83 -2.48
N PRO A 70 5.77 -29.13 -2.30
CA PRO A 70 5.34 -29.73 -1.02
C PRO A 70 6.22 -29.35 0.17
N GLU A 71 7.51 -29.13 -0.07
CA GLU A 71 8.48 -28.74 0.98
C GLU A 71 8.17 -27.35 1.59
N LYS A 72 7.54 -26.48 0.81
CA LYS A 72 7.16 -25.13 1.23
C LYS A 72 5.78 -25.03 1.89
N GLU A 73 5.04 -26.10 2.04
CA GLU A 73 3.73 -26.07 2.71
C GLU A 73 3.80 -25.42 4.10
N LYS A 74 4.89 -25.66 4.82
CA LYS A 74 5.10 -25.16 6.20
C LYS A 74 5.26 -23.64 6.31
N ILE A 75 5.56 -22.94 5.21
CA ILE A 75 5.69 -21.47 5.24
C ILE A 75 4.33 -20.77 5.26
N VAL A 76 3.24 -21.47 4.90
CA VAL A 76 1.88 -20.92 4.97
C VAL A 76 1.39 -20.96 6.40
N LYS A 77 0.96 -19.83 6.91
CA LYS A 77 0.47 -19.68 8.28
C LYS A 77 -0.83 -18.89 8.33
N LEU A 78 -1.77 -19.37 9.12
CA LEU A 78 -2.96 -18.59 9.44
C LEU A 78 -2.55 -17.45 10.39
N TYR A 79 -2.89 -16.23 9.99
CA TYR A 79 -2.61 -15.02 10.76
C TYR A 79 -3.89 -14.52 11.44
N ARG A 80 -3.83 -14.30 12.74
CA ARG A 80 -4.97 -13.82 13.54
C ARG A 80 -4.73 -12.42 14.11
N GLY A 81 -3.98 -11.60 13.41
CA GLY A 81 -3.71 -10.23 13.80
C GLY A 81 -4.28 -9.23 12.81
N ASN A 82 -4.40 -7.99 13.24
CA ASN A 82 -4.71 -6.89 12.32
C ASN A 82 -3.40 -6.29 11.82
N VAL A 83 -3.13 -6.37 10.51
CA VAL A 83 -2.01 -5.68 9.86
C VAL A 83 -2.59 -4.49 9.11
N PRO A 84 -2.41 -3.27 9.58
CA PRO A 84 -2.88 -2.08 8.89
C PRO A 84 -1.97 -1.81 7.67
N ILE A 85 -2.12 -2.64 6.60
CA ILE A 85 -1.30 -2.54 5.39
C ILE A 85 -1.40 -1.15 4.75
N PHE A 86 -2.57 -0.52 4.86
CA PHE A 86 -2.85 0.80 4.29
C PHE A 86 -2.82 1.93 5.33
N ALA A 87 -2.26 1.69 6.51
CA ALA A 87 -2.14 2.74 7.51
C ALA A 87 -1.36 3.94 6.97
N LYS A 88 -1.86 5.14 7.24
CA LYS A 88 -1.19 6.40 6.89
C LYS A 88 0.20 6.50 7.53
N TYR A 89 0.34 5.99 8.74
CA TYR A 89 1.59 6.00 9.52
C TYR A 89 2.27 4.64 9.47
N VAL A 90 3.54 4.62 9.09
CA VAL A 90 4.39 3.42 9.08
C VAL A 90 5.56 3.64 10.03
N SER A 91 5.57 2.89 11.12
CA SER A 91 6.64 3.00 12.13
C SER A 91 7.94 2.41 11.61
N LEU A 92 9.03 3.14 11.82
CA LEU A 92 10.39 2.71 11.58
C LEU A 92 11.07 2.34 12.90
N ARG A 93 12.25 1.74 12.80
CA ARG A 93 13.07 1.44 13.98
C ARG A 93 13.43 2.73 14.73
N ARG A 94 13.51 2.62 16.07
CA ARG A 94 13.97 3.70 16.96
C ARG A 94 13.08 4.96 16.97
N GLY A 95 11.78 4.84 16.75
CA GLY A 95 10.81 5.92 16.90
C GLY A 95 10.66 6.85 15.70
N ALA A 96 11.40 6.65 14.61
CA ALA A 96 11.16 7.30 13.34
C ALA A 96 9.89 6.70 12.67
N TYR A 97 9.27 7.41 11.76
CA TYR A 97 8.08 6.94 11.05
C TYR A 97 7.92 7.62 9.69
N LEU A 98 7.17 6.97 8.81
CA LEU A 98 6.76 7.52 7.53
C LEU A 98 5.30 7.94 7.61
N ILE A 99 4.95 8.99 6.89
CA ILE A 99 3.57 9.35 6.56
C ILE A 99 3.39 9.11 5.07
N ILE A 100 2.42 8.27 4.71
CA ILE A 100 2.13 7.96 3.31
C ILE A 100 0.74 8.47 3.00
N GLU A 101 0.65 9.41 2.05
CA GLU A 101 -0.60 10.03 1.62
C GLU A 101 -0.80 9.86 0.12
N HIS A 102 -2.04 9.60 -0.25
CA HIS A 102 -2.50 9.61 -1.62
C HIS A 102 -3.14 10.95 -1.92
N THR A 103 -2.71 11.59 -2.98
CA THR A 103 -3.40 12.71 -3.58
C THR A 103 -4.00 12.26 -4.92
N GLU A 104 -4.85 13.08 -5.53
CA GLU A 104 -5.43 12.77 -6.83
C GLU A 104 -4.38 12.46 -7.91
N ALA A 105 -3.25 13.16 -7.90
CA ALA A 105 -2.23 13.09 -8.94
C ALA A 105 -0.99 12.25 -8.58
N MET A 106 -0.65 12.12 -7.29
CA MET A 106 0.61 11.53 -6.85
C MET A 106 0.52 10.95 -5.45
N ASN A 107 1.53 10.17 -5.09
CA ASN A 107 1.75 9.70 -3.73
C ASN A 107 2.82 10.58 -3.07
N VAL A 108 2.59 10.98 -1.84
CA VAL A 108 3.54 11.76 -1.06
C VAL A 108 3.96 10.92 0.16
N ILE A 109 5.26 10.86 0.40
CA ILE A 109 5.84 10.15 1.54
C ILE A 109 6.74 11.11 2.30
N ASP A 110 6.40 11.37 3.55
CA ASP A 110 7.17 12.22 4.45
C ASP A 110 7.92 11.36 5.47
N VAL A 111 9.20 11.66 5.70
CA VAL A 111 10.09 10.94 6.60
C VAL A 111 10.31 11.73 7.87
N ASN A 112 9.86 11.19 8.99
CA ASN A 112 9.97 11.81 10.30
C ASN A 112 10.97 11.08 11.21
N SER A 113 11.88 11.83 11.83
CA SER A 113 12.89 11.27 12.76
C SER A 113 12.35 10.92 14.15
N GLY A 114 11.12 11.39 14.47
CA GLY A 114 10.58 11.30 15.83
C GLY A 114 11.35 12.19 16.83
N ASN A 115 11.27 11.84 18.12
CA ASN A 115 11.87 12.63 19.21
C ASN A 115 13.40 12.52 19.32
N ARG A 116 14.11 12.61 18.20
CA ARG A 116 15.58 12.52 18.19
C ARG A 116 16.22 13.90 18.09
N THR A 117 16.26 14.62 19.20
CA THR A 117 17.13 15.77 19.38
C THR A 117 18.48 15.29 19.94
N LYS A 118 19.50 15.18 19.12
CA LYS A 118 20.90 15.02 19.55
C LYS A 118 21.73 16.19 19.05
N ALA A 119 22.83 16.49 19.80
CA ALA A 119 23.75 17.59 19.53
C ALA A 119 24.17 17.69 18.04
N GLU A 120 24.40 18.90 17.58
CA GLU A 120 24.59 19.28 16.17
C GLU A 120 25.64 18.45 15.40
N ASP A 121 26.69 18.00 16.03
CA ASP A 121 27.78 17.19 15.40
C ASP A 121 27.31 15.79 14.97
N ASN A 122 26.17 15.29 15.47
CA ASN A 122 25.63 13.96 15.14
C ASN A 122 24.36 14.04 14.30
N GLN A 123 23.88 15.24 13.96
CA GLN A 123 22.59 15.44 13.30
C GLN A 123 22.60 14.88 11.86
N GLU A 124 23.63 15.20 11.08
CA GLU A 124 23.80 14.71 9.72
C GLU A 124 23.88 13.16 9.66
N GLN A 125 24.64 12.54 10.59
CA GLN A 125 24.73 11.08 10.63
C GLN A 125 23.40 10.45 11.07
N THR A 126 22.72 11.06 12.02
CA THR A 126 21.40 10.60 12.47
C THR A 126 20.36 10.72 11.35
N ALA A 127 20.38 11.83 10.60
CA ALA A 127 19.50 12.02 9.44
C ALA A 127 19.78 10.97 8.36
N MET A 128 21.05 10.68 8.07
CA MET A 128 21.45 9.67 7.11
C MET A 128 20.97 8.27 7.51
N ASP A 129 21.16 7.88 8.78
CA ASP A 129 20.72 6.57 9.30
C ASP A 129 19.19 6.40 9.22
N VAL A 130 18.44 7.47 9.53
CA VAL A 130 16.97 7.46 9.41
C VAL A 130 16.55 7.38 7.96
N ASN A 131 17.17 8.18 7.08
CA ASN A 131 16.86 8.19 5.65
C ASN A 131 17.15 6.84 4.98
N LEU A 132 18.24 6.17 5.33
CA LEU A 132 18.54 4.82 4.82
C LEU A 132 17.53 3.78 5.30
N ALA A 133 17.12 3.86 6.57
CA ALA A 133 16.07 2.99 7.09
C ALA A 133 14.72 3.27 6.42
N ALA A 134 14.41 4.55 6.19
CA ALA A 134 13.23 5.00 5.48
C ALA A 134 13.23 4.52 4.03
N ALA A 135 14.33 4.68 3.30
CA ALA A 135 14.48 4.22 1.91
C ALA A 135 14.15 2.72 1.76
N LYS A 136 14.67 1.90 2.68
CA LYS A 136 14.39 0.45 2.71
C LYS A 136 12.91 0.16 2.91
N GLU A 137 12.28 0.84 3.85
CA GLU A 137 10.86 0.66 4.13
C GLU A 137 9.98 1.22 3.01
N ILE A 138 10.33 2.38 2.43
CA ILE A 138 9.62 2.97 1.30
C ILE A 138 9.63 2.01 0.10
N ALA A 139 10.77 1.46 -0.29
CA ALA A 139 10.86 0.48 -1.36
C ALA A 139 9.99 -0.75 -1.07
N ARG A 140 9.89 -1.18 0.20
CA ARG A 140 8.97 -2.25 0.62
C ARG A 140 7.51 -1.83 0.49
N GLN A 141 7.14 -0.62 0.94
CA GLN A 141 5.77 -0.10 0.90
C GLN A 141 5.28 0.13 -0.54
N LEU A 142 6.15 0.60 -1.44
CA LEU A 142 5.83 0.74 -2.87
C LEU A 142 5.39 -0.59 -3.48
N ARG A 143 6.08 -1.68 -3.15
CA ARG A 143 5.72 -3.03 -3.62
C ARG A 143 4.51 -3.60 -2.89
N LEU A 144 4.44 -3.44 -1.57
CA LEU A 144 3.39 -4.00 -0.72
C LEU A 144 2.01 -3.43 -1.07
N ARG A 145 1.94 -2.10 -1.24
CA ARG A 145 0.71 -1.38 -1.54
C ARG A 145 0.46 -1.22 -3.05
N ASP A 146 1.39 -1.69 -3.88
CA ASP A 146 1.40 -1.47 -5.34
C ASP A 146 1.24 0.01 -5.72
N LEU A 147 1.95 0.89 -4.98
CA LEU A 147 1.93 2.32 -5.25
C LEU A 147 2.56 2.60 -6.61
N GLY A 148 1.77 3.13 -7.53
CA GLY A 148 2.20 3.47 -8.88
C GLY A 148 1.93 4.92 -9.23
N GLY A 149 2.43 5.36 -10.36
CA GLY A 149 2.40 6.75 -10.79
C GLY A 149 3.60 7.53 -10.26
N ILE A 150 3.38 8.80 -9.97
CA ILE A 150 4.40 9.69 -9.40
C ILE A 150 4.42 9.50 -7.87
N VAL A 151 5.60 9.30 -7.31
CA VAL A 151 5.83 9.24 -5.87
C VAL A 151 6.87 10.30 -5.51
N ILE A 152 6.53 11.19 -4.60
CA ILE A 152 7.43 12.20 -4.06
C ILE A 152 7.77 11.82 -2.64
N ILE A 153 9.05 11.78 -2.34
CA ILE A 153 9.57 11.43 -1.01
C ILE A 153 10.29 12.65 -0.45
N ASP A 154 9.85 13.09 0.72
CA ASP A 154 10.49 14.14 1.50
C ASP A 154 11.38 13.47 2.56
N PHE A 155 12.68 13.44 2.28
CA PHE A 155 13.68 12.90 3.19
C PHE A 155 14.13 13.98 4.18
N ILE A 156 14.60 13.54 5.35
CA ILE A 156 15.24 14.46 6.30
C ILE A 156 16.45 15.12 5.62
N ASP A 157 16.54 16.44 5.78
CA ASP A 157 17.57 17.27 5.16
C ASP A 157 18.97 16.71 5.38
N LEU A 158 19.74 16.64 4.28
CA LEU A 158 21.15 16.30 4.27
C LEU A 158 21.94 17.46 3.69
N HIS A 159 23.02 17.86 4.34
CA HIS A 159 23.84 18.97 3.87
C HIS A 159 24.98 18.49 2.95
N LYS A 160 25.58 17.33 3.25
CA LYS A 160 26.72 16.79 2.50
C LYS A 160 26.26 16.16 1.17
N ALA A 161 26.83 16.62 0.06
CA ALA A 161 26.56 16.07 -1.27
C ALA A 161 26.84 14.56 -1.36
N GLN A 162 27.85 14.07 -0.66
CA GLN A 162 28.19 12.65 -0.60
C GLN A 162 27.05 11.81 0.02
N ASN A 163 26.43 12.31 1.09
CA ASN A 163 25.30 11.64 1.75
C ASN A 163 24.06 11.63 0.86
N LYS A 164 23.79 12.73 0.14
CA LYS A 164 22.70 12.79 -0.87
C LYS A 164 22.89 11.75 -1.97
N GLN A 165 24.12 11.65 -2.48
CA GLN A 165 24.44 10.66 -3.51
C GLN A 165 24.34 9.23 -2.96
N ALA A 166 24.84 8.95 -1.77
CA ALA A 166 24.76 7.63 -1.14
C ALA A 166 23.30 7.20 -0.88
N LEU A 167 22.44 8.14 -0.46
CA LEU A 167 20.99 7.87 -0.29
C LEU A 167 20.32 7.54 -1.62
N PHE A 168 20.65 8.29 -2.68
CA PHE A 168 20.15 8.03 -4.03
C PHE A 168 20.58 6.64 -4.53
N ASP A 169 21.87 6.32 -4.43
CA ASP A 169 22.42 5.04 -4.88
C ASP A 169 21.78 3.86 -4.13
N GLU A 170 21.57 4.00 -2.82
CA GLU A 170 20.91 2.98 -2.03
C GLU A 170 19.43 2.82 -2.45
N MET A 171 18.71 3.91 -2.73
CA MET A 171 17.33 3.83 -3.22
C MET A 171 17.26 3.11 -4.58
N VAL A 172 18.15 3.44 -5.52
CA VAL A 172 18.25 2.75 -6.83
C VAL A 172 18.49 1.25 -6.62
N LYS A 173 19.41 0.89 -5.75
CA LYS A 173 19.70 -0.50 -5.41
C LYS A 173 18.50 -1.22 -4.78
N LEU A 174 17.78 -0.58 -3.86
CA LEU A 174 16.59 -1.15 -3.22
C LEU A 174 15.44 -1.33 -4.21
N MET A 175 15.30 -0.42 -5.17
CA MET A 175 14.29 -0.51 -6.22
C MET A 175 14.64 -1.53 -7.31
N SER A 176 15.90 -1.90 -7.49
CA SER A 176 16.31 -2.88 -8.51
C SER A 176 15.63 -4.25 -8.36
N THR A 177 15.14 -4.57 -7.18
CA THR A 177 14.38 -5.80 -6.89
C THR A 177 12.90 -5.72 -7.27
N ASP A 178 12.41 -4.54 -7.64
CA ASP A 178 11.02 -4.34 -8.04
C ASP A 178 10.81 -4.81 -9.49
N LYS A 179 9.82 -5.67 -9.70
CA LYS A 179 9.46 -6.17 -11.04
C LYS A 179 8.73 -5.13 -11.89
N ALA A 180 8.13 -4.10 -11.26
CA ALA A 180 7.46 -3.03 -11.98
C ALA A 180 8.49 -2.07 -12.59
N LYS A 181 8.23 -1.63 -13.82
CA LYS A 181 9.07 -0.62 -14.47
C LYS A 181 9.04 0.68 -13.65
N HIS A 182 10.19 1.18 -13.30
CA HIS A 182 10.33 2.38 -12.46
C HIS A 182 11.55 3.21 -12.87
N THR A 183 11.55 4.46 -12.45
CA THR A 183 12.68 5.38 -12.60
C THR A 183 12.81 6.16 -11.29
N VAL A 184 14.03 6.21 -10.74
CA VAL A 184 14.36 7.00 -9.56
C VAL A 184 15.17 8.20 -10.01
N LEU A 185 14.78 9.41 -9.61
CA LEU A 185 15.53 10.63 -9.89
C LEU A 185 16.35 11.06 -8.67
N PRO A 186 17.52 11.68 -8.88
CA PRO A 186 18.35 12.21 -7.78
C PRO A 186 17.56 13.21 -6.93
N LEU A 187 18.04 13.42 -5.68
CA LEU A 187 17.45 14.43 -4.81
C LEU A 187 17.51 15.82 -5.45
N THR A 188 16.41 16.52 -5.38
CA THR A 188 16.34 17.92 -5.78
C THR A 188 17.12 18.82 -4.84
N LYS A 189 17.27 20.12 -5.18
CA LYS A 189 17.85 21.12 -4.29
C LYS A 189 17.09 21.25 -2.96
N PHE A 190 15.79 20.92 -2.97
CA PHE A 190 14.90 20.97 -1.81
C PHE A 190 14.85 19.67 -0.99
N GLY A 191 15.74 18.70 -1.28
CA GLY A 191 15.75 17.43 -0.54
C GLY A 191 14.74 16.40 -0.98
N LEU A 192 13.91 16.70 -1.97
CA LEU A 192 12.87 15.79 -2.46
C LEU A 192 13.44 14.76 -3.44
N MET A 193 13.07 13.50 -3.28
CA MET A 193 13.34 12.45 -4.25
C MET A 193 12.06 12.09 -5.00
N GLN A 194 12.15 11.94 -6.31
CA GLN A 194 11.04 11.55 -7.16
C GLN A 194 11.24 10.14 -7.70
N ILE A 195 10.18 9.34 -7.62
CA ILE A 195 10.13 8.01 -8.23
C ILE A 195 8.91 7.97 -9.15
N THR A 196 9.09 7.48 -10.37
CA THR A 196 7.97 7.08 -11.23
C THR A 196 7.92 5.57 -11.27
N ARG A 197 6.74 4.98 -11.01
CA ARG A 197 6.54 3.53 -11.00
C ARG A 197 5.31 3.18 -11.82
N GLN A 198 5.44 2.21 -12.72
CA GLN A 198 4.30 1.74 -13.51
C GLN A 198 3.29 1.05 -12.59
N ARG A 199 2.01 1.41 -12.73
CA ARG A 199 0.93 0.69 -12.06
C ARG A 199 0.78 -0.68 -12.69
N VAL A 200 0.92 -1.73 -11.91
CA VAL A 200 0.77 -3.12 -12.38
C VAL A 200 -0.66 -3.59 -12.19
N ARG A 201 -1.40 -3.01 -11.23
CA ARG A 201 -2.77 -3.38 -10.87
C ARG A 201 -3.62 -2.12 -10.68
N PRO A 202 -4.96 -2.22 -10.77
CA PRO A 202 -5.83 -1.16 -10.30
C PRO A 202 -5.51 -0.84 -8.84
N VAL A 203 -5.54 0.44 -8.48
CA VAL A 203 -5.31 0.87 -7.09
C VAL A 203 -6.31 0.09 -6.23
N ALA A 204 -5.81 -0.69 -5.28
CA ALA A 204 -6.63 -1.19 -4.21
C ALA A 204 -6.92 0.01 -3.29
N VAL A 205 -7.90 0.81 -3.66
CA VAL A 205 -8.48 1.80 -2.76
C VAL A 205 -9.34 0.98 -1.80
N GLU A 206 -8.82 0.72 -0.62
CA GLU A 206 -9.67 0.33 0.49
C GLU A 206 -10.47 1.57 0.90
N GLU A 207 -11.62 1.75 0.30
CA GLU A 207 -12.70 2.54 0.89
C GLU A 207 -13.25 1.77 2.11
N VAL A 208 -12.39 1.57 3.11
CA VAL A 208 -12.74 0.87 4.35
C VAL A 208 -13.39 1.83 5.36
N SER A 209 -13.44 3.11 5.04
CA SER A 209 -14.02 4.12 5.91
C SER A 209 -15.00 5.01 5.15
N ASP A 210 -16.22 5.06 5.63
CA ASP A 210 -17.17 6.08 5.22
C ASP A 210 -16.68 7.47 5.63
N VAL A 211 -16.87 8.44 4.75
CA VAL A 211 -16.55 9.83 5.08
C VAL A 211 -17.44 10.28 6.23
N CYS A 212 -16.85 10.73 7.32
CA CYS A 212 -17.61 11.20 8.47
C CYS A 212 -18.58 12.33 8.07
N PRO A 213 -19.89 12.18 8.21
CA PRO A 213 -20.87 13.17 7.78
C PRO A 213 -20.76 14.49 8.54
N THR A 214 -20.15 14.50 9.72
CA THR A 214 -19.98 15.69 10.56
C THR A 214 -18.81 16.56 10.12
N CYS A 215 -17.67 15.97 9.74
CA CYS A 215 -16.46 16.70 9.40
C CYS A 215 -16.05 16.52 7.92
N ASN A 216 -16.80 15.74 7.13
CA ASN A 216 -16.47 15.42 5.74
C ASN A 216 -15.01 14.97 5.54
N GLY A 217 -14.47 14.18 6.49
CA GLY A 217 -13.10 13.66 6.44
C GLY A 217 -12.02 14.61 6.94
N THR A 218 -12.36 15.86 7.32
CA THR A 218 -11.36 16.85 7.80
C THR A 218 -10.84 16.59 9.21
N GLY A 219 -11.54 15.77 10.00
CA GLY A 219 -11.23 15.53 11.42
C GLY A 219 -11.43 16.76 12.31
N LYS A 220 -11.91 17.87 11.76
CA LYS A 220 -12.16 19.15 12.46
C LYS A 220 -13.63 19.51 12.34
N ILE A 221 -14.22 19.92 13.44
CA ILE A 221 -15.59 20.43 13.50
C ILE A 221 -15.50 21.92 13.75
N GLU A 222 -16.27 22.71 12.98
CA GLU A 222 -16.36 24.15 13.24
C GLU A 222 -17.01 24.40 14.60
N PRO A 223 -16.54 25.41 15.35
CA PRO A 223 -17.14 25.77 16.63
C PRO A 223 -18.62 26.13 16.44
N THR A 224 -19.50 25.53 17.23
CA THR A 224 -20.95 25.80 17.21
C THR A 224 -21.31 27.25 17.51
N VAL A 225 -20.42 27.99 18.17
CA VAL A 225 -20.58 29.44 18.50
C VAL A 225 -20.73 30.32 17.27
N LEU A 226 -20.25 29.89 16.09
CA LEU A 226 -20.36 30.64 14.83
C LEU A 226 -21.50 30.15 13.93
N LEU A 227 -22.26 29.15 14.34
CA LEU A 227 -23.31 28.52 13.52
C LEU A 227 -24.43 29.51 13.23
N ASP A 228 -24.89 30.28 14.21
CA ASP A 228 -25.98 31.27 14.07
C ASP A 228 -25.61 32.29 13.02
N LYS A 229 -24.41 32.85 13.11
CA LYS A 229 -23.92 33.87 12.18
C LYS A 229 -23.71 33.30 10.76
N LYS A 230 -23.35 32.07 10.64
CA LYS A 230 -23.19 31.37 9.35
C LYS A 230 -24.54 31.13 8.68
N ILE A 231 -25.56 30.77 9.46
CA ILE A 231 -26.93 30.60 8.97
C ILE A 231 -27.50 31.95 8.52
N GLU A 232 -27.36 33.00 9.33
CA GLU A 232 -27.79 34.35 9.00
C GLU A 232 -27.13 34.85 7.71
N ASN A 233 -25.82 34.67 7.56
CA ASN A 233 -25.08 35.08 6.37
C ASN A 233 -25.54 34.27 5.13
N GLN A 234 -25.81 33.00 5.28
CA GLN A 234 -26.25 32.13 4.17
C GLN A 234 -27.68 32.50 3.74
N ILE A 235 -28.59 32.76 4.70
CA ILE A 235 -29.94 33.25 4.41
C ILE A 235 -29.87 34.62 3.71
N SER A 236 -29.04 35.55 4.21
CA SER A 236 -28.86 36.85 3.60
C SER A 236 -28.33 36.77 2.18
N PHE A 237 -27.36 35.91 1.92
CA PHE A 237 -26.83 35.66 0.58
C PHE A 237 -27.90 35.11 -0.38
N LEU A 238 -28.64 34.11 0.05
CA LEU A 238 -29.70 33.49 -0.76
C LEU A 238 -30.86 34.43 -1.04
N THR A 239 -31.19 35.39 -0.13
CA THR A 239 -32.23 36.36 -0.31
C THR A 239 -31.82 37.54 -1.18
N GLN A 240 -30.53 37.93 -1.15
CA GLN A 240 -29.99 39.00 -1.99
C GLN A 240 -29.82 38.57 -3.46
N ASP A 241 -29.38 37.34 -3.70
CA ASP A 241 -29.00 36.89 -5.04
C ASP A 241 -30.20 36.44 -5.91
N ARG A 242 -31.38 36.17 -5.34
CA ARG A 242 -32.53 35.64 -6.06
C ARG A 242 -33.75 36.57 -6.18
N GLY A 243 -33.76 37.72 -5.56
CA GLY A 243 -34.90 38.64 -5.64
C GLY A 243 -36.25 38.01 -5.22
N HIS A 244 -36.22 36.85 -4.60
CA HIS A 244 -37.42 36.16 -4.15
C HIS A 244 -37.72 36.50 -2.70
N LYS A 245 -38.78 37.23 -2.51
CA LYS A 245 -39.46 37.33 -1.22
C LYS A 245 -40.19 35.99 -0.98
N TYR A 246 -39.81 35.29 0.07
CA TYR A 246 -40.68 34.25 0.66
C TYR A 246 -41.55 34.87 1.72
#